data_7e4d37ae063e0001cc4368f74cc6640a
#
_entry.id   7e4d37ae063e0001cc4368f74cc6640a
#
_cell.length_a   1.000
_cell.length_b   1.000
_cell.length_c   1.000
_cell.angle_alpha   90.00
_cell.angle_beta   90.00
_cell.angle_gamma   90.00
#
_symmetry.space_group_name_H-M   'P 1'
#
loop_
_entity.id
_entity.type
_entity.pdbx_description
1 polymer ?
#
loop_
_entity_poly.entity_id
_entity_poly.type
_entity_poly.pdbx_seq_one_letter_code
_entity_poly.pdbx_strand_id
1 'polypeptide(L)'
;MKKLLSVLLLMTGTILTSWGQKAAVKTNLLYDATTTLNLGLEFGLSKKVTLDISGNYNPWRFKDYRLKHGLVQPEIRYWLCEKFNGHFFGLHGIYARYNVGGLFFNDNMKHHRYQGHLWGGGITYGYQWILNNRWNLELAIGVGYARLSDKKYPIAECGEMLKKEKRNYFGPTKAAISIIYIIK
;
A
#
# COMPACT_ATOMS: atom_id res chain seq x y z
N MET A 1 11.24 -2.13 32.85
CA MET A 1 10.70 -2.36 31.49
C MET A 1 9.17 -2.43 31.45
N LYS A 2 8.48 -3.27 32.25
CA LYS A 2 7.00 -3.37 32.25
C LYS A 2 6.27 -2.04 32.57
N LYS A 3 6.79 -1.23 33.52
CA LYS A 3 6.22 0.08 33.87
C LYS A 3 6.38 1.14 32.76
N LEU A 4 7.47 1.07 31.99
CA LEU A 4 7.72 1.96 30.85
C LEU A 4 6.76 1.62 29.68
N LEU A 5 6.52 0.33 29.46
CA LEU A 5 5.60 -0.17 28.44
C LEU A 5 4.13 0.23 28.74
N SER A 6 3.73 0.15 30.03
CA SER A 6 2.38 0.56 30.45
C SER A 6 2.18 2.08 30.39
N VAL A 7 3.20 2.88 30.69
CA VAL A 7 3.15 4.35 30.53
C VAL A 7 3.08 4.71 29.04
N LEU A 8 3.85 4.03 28.18
CA LEU A 8 3.80 4.23 26.73
C LEU A 8 2.42 3.85 26.16
N LEU A 9 1.84 2.75 26.64
CA LEU A 9 0.49 2.29 26.25
C LEU A 9 -0.61 3.26 26.72
N LEU A 10 -0.48 3.82 27.94
CA LEU A 10 -1.37 4.84 28.47
C LEU A 10 -1.24 6.17 27.71
N MET A 11 -0.03 6.61 27.37
CA MET A 11 0.18 7.83 26.58
C MET A 11 -0.37 7.69 25.16
N THR A 12 -0.26 6.51 24.52
CA THR A 12 -0.88 6.27 23.22
C THR A 12 -2.41 6.25 23.31
N GLY A 13 -2.99 5.76 24.41
CA GLY A 13 -4.44 5.73 24.62
C GLY A 13 -5.06 7.13 24.80
N THR A 14 -4.37 8.08 25.43
CA THR A 14 -4.88 9.43 25.67
C THR A 14 -4.80 10.34 24.45
N ILE A 15 -3.89 10.07 23.51
CA ILE A 15 -3.80 10.82 22.25
C ILE A 15 -5.01 10.52 21.32
N LEU A 16 -5.66 9.38 21.50
CA LEU A 16 -6.78 8.94 20.66
C LEU A 16 -8.13 9.60 21.00
N THR A 17 -8.27 10.29 22.12
CA THR A 17 -9.60 10.77 22.61
C THR A 17 -9.87 12.25 22.42
N SER A 18 -8.91 13.06 21.95
CA SER A 18 -9.01 14.54 22.08
C SER A 18 -9.47 15.32 20.85
N TRP A 19 -9.74 14.68 19.69
CA TRP A 19 -10.21 15.43 18.51
C TRP A 19 -11.22 14.56 17.79
N GLY A 20 -12.36 15.07 17.39
CA GLY A 20 -13.39 14.34 16.62
C GLY A 20 -12.79 13.57 15.45
N GLN A 21 -12.14 12.45 15.75
CA GLN A 21 -11.33 11.66 14.86
C GLN A 21 -12.29 10.88 13.98
N LYS A 22 -12.51 11.38 12.77
CA LYS A 22 -13.12 10.56 11.74
C LYS A 22 -12.07 9.51 11.31
N ALA A 23 -12.44 8.25 11.40
CA ALA A 23 -11.70 7.15 10.80
C ALA A 23 -12.41 6.74 9.52
N ALA A 24 -11.68 6.21 8.57
CA ALA A 24 -12.23 5.69 7.34
C ALA A 24 -11.63 4.33 7.01
N VAL A 25 -12.45 3.47 6.43
CA VAL A 25 -12.03 2.19 5.82
C VAL A 25 -12.14 2.34 4.32
N LYS A 26 -11.18 1.80 3.57
CA LYS A 26 -11.18 1.89 2.12
C LYS A 26 -10.73 0.60 1.44
N THR A 27 -11.21 0.40 0.24
CA THR A 27 -10.74 -0.62 -0.70
C THR A 27 -10.34 0.04 -2.01
N ASN A 28 -9.29 -0.47 -2.64
CA ASN A 28 -8.80 0.00 -3.93
C ASN A 28 -9.29 -0.94 -5.05
N LEU A 29 -10.18 -0.44 -5.88
CA LEU A 29 -10.80 -1.19 -6.97
C LEU A 29 -9.80 -1.74 -8.00
N LEU A 30 -8.63 -1.10 -8.17
CA LEU A 30 -7.60 -1.61 -9.07
C LEU A 30 -6.99 -2.92 -8.54
N TYR A 31 -6.85 -3.07 -7.23
CA TYR A 31 -6.43 -4.32 -6.61
C TYR A 31 -7.55 -5.36 -6.61
N ASP A 32 -8.80 -4.94 -6.38
CA ASP A 32 -9.98 -5.82 -6.44
C ASP A 32 -10.12 -6.42 -7.85
N ALA A 33 -9.93 -5.61 -8.91
CA ALA A 33 -9.95 -6.07 -10.30
C ALA A 33 -8.88 -7.14 -10.62
N THR A 34 -7.77 -7.17 -9.86
CA THR A 34 -6.73 -8.20 -9.96
C THR A 34 -6.90 -9.31 -8.92
N THR A 35 -8.07 -9.43 -8.29
CA THR A 35 -8.37 -10.39 -7.23
C THR A 35 -7.39 -10.33 -6.05
N THR A 36 -6.80 -9.16 -5.81
CA THR A 36 -5.88 -8.92 -4.71
C THR A 36 -6.66 -8.38 -3.52
N LEU A 37 -6.67 -9.12 -2.41
CA LEU A 37 -7.27 -8.65 -1.17
C LEU A 37 -6.56 -7.37 -0.72
N ASN A 38 -7.32 -6.31 -0.47
CA ASN A 38 -6.77 -5.05 -0.01
C ASN A 38 -7.67 -4.40 1.04
N LEU A 39 -7.05 -3.69 1.95
CA LEU A 39 -7.73 -2.93 3.00
C LEU A 39 -6.87 -1.72 3.36
N GLY A 40 -7.49 -0.56 3.41
CA GLY A 40 -6.90 0.67 3.92
C GLY A 40 -7.65 1.18 5.13
N LEU A 41 -6.91 1.70 6.09
CA LEU A 41 -7.42 2.41 7.27
C LEU A 41 -6.85 3.82 7.28
N GLU A 42 -7.70 4.81 7.35
CA GLU A 42 -7.29 6.20 7.38
C GLU A 42 -7.81 6.89 8.64
N PHE A 43 -6.91 7.56 9.36
CA PHE A 43 -7.17 8.23 10.64
C PHE A 43 -6.92 9.73 10.50
N GLY A 44 -7.89 10.54 10.91
CA GLY A 44 -7.73 11.99 10.96
C GLY A 44 -6.84 12.40 12.14
N LEU A 45 -5.64 12.88 11.89
CA LEU A 45 -4.72 13.38 12.92
C LEU A 45 -5.00 14.85 13.29
N SER A 46 -5.48 15.65 12.33
CA SER A 46 -5.85 17.03 12.55
C SER A 46 -6.96 17.45 11.58
N LYS A 47 -7.28 18.75 11.50
CA LYS A 47 -8.27 19.28 10.55
C LYS A 47 -7.86 19.04 9.08
N LYS A 48 -6.55 19.03 8.81
CA LYS A 48 -5.99 18.93 7.46
C LYS A 48 -4.98 17.79 7.26
N VAL A 49 -4.73 16.98 8.28
CA VAL A 49 -3.75 15.89 8.20
C VAL A 49 -4.41 14.57 8.55
N THR A 50 -4.14 13.54 7.72
CA THR A 50 -4.56 12.17 7.97
C THR A 50 -3.38 11.22 7.84
N LEU A 51 -3.47 10.09 8.52
CA LEU A 51 -2.58 8.94 8.37
C LEU A 51 -3.36 7.82 7.71
N ASP A 52 -2.93 7.40 6.54
CA ASP A 52 -3.44 6.25 5.80
C ASP A 52 -2.48 5.07 5.93
N ILE A 53 -2.99 3.89 6.20
CA ILE A 53 -2.24 2.64 6.23
C ILE A 53 -2.99 1.64 5.37
N SER A 54 -2.44 1.33 4.20
CA SER A 54 -3.01 0.35 3.29
C SER A 54 -2.18 -0.92 3.22
N GLY A 55 -2.87 -2.05 3.20
CA GLY A 55 -2.29 -3.38 3.05
C GLY A 55 -2.92 -4.12 1.89
N ASN A 56 -2.09 -4.83 1.11
CA ASN A 56 -2.54 -5.62 -0.02
C ASN A 56 -1.92 -7.02 0.08
N TYR A 57 -2.72 -8.03 -0.19
CA TYR A 57 -2.26 -9.41 -0.15
C TYR A 57 -2.87 -10.22 -1.28
N ASN A 58 -2.02 -10.81 -2.11
CA ASN A 58 -2.42 -11.72 -3.16
C ASN A 58 -1.82 -13.11 -2.89
N PRO A 59 -2.62 -14.10 -2.46
CA PRO A 59 -2.15 -15.45 -2.17
C PRO A 59 -2.15 -16.37 -3.41
N TRP A 60 -2.72 -15.94 -4.55
CA TRP A 60 -3.08 -16.82 -5.63
C TRP A 60 -1.88 -17.43 -6.36
N ARG A 61 -2.00 -18.71 -6.64
CA ARG A 61 -1.06 -19.50 -7.41
C ARG A 61 -1.85 -20.28 -8.47
N PHE A 62 -1.61 -19.95 -9.72
CA PHE A 62 -2.16 -20.69 -10.85
C PHE A 62 -1.10 -21.64 -11.40
N LYS A 63 -1.53 -22.66 -12.18
CA LYS A 63 -0.66 -23.73 -12.68
C LYS A 63 0.57 -23.19 -13.45
N ASP A 64 0.35 -22.14 -14.26
CA ASP A 64 1.34 -21.60 -15.19
C ASP A 64 1.91 -20.23 -14.75
N TYR A 65 1.27 -19.54 -13.80
CA TYR A 65 1.74 -18.24 -13.30
C TYR A 65 1.52 -18.08 -11.80
N ARG A 66 2.46 -17.40 -11.20
CA ARG A 66 2.45 -17.09 -9.77
C ARG A 66 2.44 -15.58 -9.60
N LEU A 67 1.47 -15.08 -8.85
CA LEU A 67 1.33 -13.67 -8.54
C LEU A 67 1.19 -13.47 -7.02
N LYS A 68 2.08 -14.11 -6.26
CA LYS A 68 2.07 -13.92 -4.80
C LYS A 68 2.76 -12.62 -4.44
N HIS A 69 2.03 -11.70 -3.81
CA HIS A 69 2.64 -10.52 -3.23
C HIS A 69 1.90 -10.07 -1.96
N GLY A 70 2.66 -9.46 -1.08
CA GLY A 70 2.13 -8.71 0.06
C GLY A 70 2.78 -7.34 0.08
N LEU A 71 1.98 -6.30 0.26
CA LEU A 71 2.43 -4.91 0.25
C LEU A 71 1.78 -4.17 1.43
N VAL A 72 2.57 -3.32 2.08
CA VAL A 72 2.10 -2.37 3.08
C VAL A 72 2.59 -0.99 2.70
N GLN A 73 1.70 -0.01 2.76
CA GLN A 73 1.97 1.35 2.32
C GLN A 73 1.39 2.36 3.32
N PRO A 74 2.17 2.78 4.34
CA PRO A 74 1.81 3.91 5.19
C PRO A 74 1.98 5.22 4.42
N GLU A 75 1.07 6.18 4.64
CA GLU A 75 1.06 7.48 4.00
C GLU A 75 0.54 8.56 4.95
N ILE A 76 1.29 9.65 5.07
CA ILE A 76 0.81 10.88 5.70
C ILE A 76 0.27 11.79 4.62
N ARG A 77 -0.95 12.30 4.78
CA ARG A 77 -1.67 13.12 3.81
C ARG A 77 -1.95 14.51 4.36
N TYR A 78 -1.73 15.50 3.53
CA TYR A 78 -2.10 16.89 3.79
C TYR A 78 -3.21 17.31 2.84
N TRP A 79 -4.34 17.74 3.38
CA TRP A 79 -5.54 18.18 2.67
C TRP A 79 -5.54 19.67 2.48
N LEU A 80 -5.83 20.14 1.26
CA LEU A 80 -5.86 21.56 0.97
C LEU A 80 -7.05 22.27 1.66
N CYS A 81 -8.21 21.62 1.69
CA CYS A 81 -9.41 22.13 2.35
C CYS A 81 -9.58 21.51 3.74
N GLU A 82 -10.29 20.41 3.84
CA GLU A 82 -10.53 19.64 5.05
C GLU A 82 -10.23 18.18 4.83
N LYS A 83 -9.94 17.45 5.93
CA LYS A 83 -9.71 16.00 5.85
C LYS A 83 -10.88 15.29 5.20
N PHE A 84 -10.60 14.32 4.35
CA PHE A 84 -11.55 13.52 3.57
C PHE A 84 -12.36 14.31 2.52
N ASN A 85 -11.88 15.47 2.09
CA ASN A 85 -12.55 16.27 1.08
C ASN A 85 -11.59 16.99 0.15
N GLY A 86 -11.74 16.81 -1.14
CA GLY A 86 -11.00 17.52 -2.19
C GLY A 86 -9.58 17.03 -2.40
N HIS A 87 -8.70 17.95 -2.74
CA HIS A 87 -7.32 17.67 -3.08
C HIS A 87 -6.46 17.37 -1.86
N PHE A 88 -5.55 16.41 -2.00
CA PHE A 88 -4.53 16.12 -1.00
C PHE A 88 -3.17 15.79 -1.63
N PHE A 89 -2.13 16.06 -0.88
CA PHE A 89 -0.77 15.61 -1.13
C PHE A 89 -0.39 14.61 -0.04
N GLY A 90 0.31 13.54 -0.42
CA GLY A 90 0.75 12.51 0.50
C GLY A 90 2.25 12.25 0.40
N LEU A 91 2.84 11.85 1.52
CA LEU A 91 4.17 11.25 1.57
C LEU A 91 3.99 9.81 2.02
N HIS A 92 4.36 8.86 1.17
CA HIS A 92 4.19 7.44 1.44
C HIS A 92 5.50 6.68 1.52
N GLY A 93 5.53 5.69 2.42
CA GLY A 93 6.49 4.60 2.40
C GLY A 93 5.88 3.39 1.70
N ILE A 94 6.70 2.51 1.15
CA ILE A 94 6.28 1.25 0.56
C ILE A 94 7.20 0.12 0.99
N TYR A 95 6.62 -0.98 1.43
CA TYR A 95 7.31 -2.23 1.64
C TYR A 95 6.51 -3.36 1.02
N ALA A 96 7.13 -4.14 0.14
CA ALA A 96 6.47 -5.30 -0.44
C ALA A 96 7.40 -6.50 -0.51
N ARG A 97 6.79 -7.68 -0.40
CA ARG A 97 7.39 -8.98 -0.76
C ARG A 97 6.61 -9.56 -1.91
N TYR A 98 7.33 -10.10 -2.88
CA TYR A 98 6.71 -10.68 -4.06
C TYR A 98 7.40 -11.97 -4.49
N ASN A 99 6.61 -12.82 -5.13
CA ASN A 99 7.05 -14.05 -5.78
C ASN A 99 6.24 -14.18 -7.08
N VAL A 100 6.83 -13.68 -8.16
CA VAL A 100 6.16 -13.50 -9.44
C VAL A 100 6.89 -14.26 -10.52
N GLY A 101 6.16 -15.00 -11.34
CA GLY A 101 6.71 -15.76 -12.48
C GLY A 101 5.61 -16.23 -13.43
N GLY A 102 5.99 -16.56 -14.66
CA GLY A 102 5.04 -17.03 -15.67
C GLY A 102 4.19 -15.93 -16.33
N LEU A 103 4.50 -14.64 -16.14
CA LEU A 103 3.69 -13.55 -16.68
C LEU A 103 3.96 -13.32 -18.17
N PHE A 104 2.88 -13.14 -18.95
CA PHE A 104 2.93 -12.97 -20.41
C PHE A 104 3.54 -11.65 -20.90
N PHE A 105 3.70 -10.66 -20.04
CA PHE A 105 4.12 -9.30 -20.39
C PHE A 105 5.61 -9.16 -20.72
N ASN A 106 6.44 -10.17 -20.38
CA ASN A 106 7.88 -10.10 -20.62
C ASN A 106 8.44 -11.52 -20.77
N ASP A 107 9.19 -11.78 -21.85
CA ASP A 107 9.77 -13.10 -22.14
C ASP A 107 10.69 -13.63 -21.03
N ASN A 108 11.39 -12.73 -20.34
CA ASN A 108 12.16 -13.10 -19.16
C ASN A 108 11.31 -13.59 -17.98
N MET A 109 10.06 -13.13 -17.86
CA MET A 109 9.14 -13.55 -16.81
C MET A 109 8.36 -14.81 -17.17
N LYS A 110 8.30 -15.19 -18.44
CA LYS A 110 7.69 -16.47 -18.89
C LYS A 110 8.47 -17.68 -18.40
N HIS A 111 9.81 -17.60 -18.42
CA HIS A 111 10.70 -18.74 -18.12
C HIS A 111 11.37 -18.67 -16.75
N HIS A 112 11.19 -17.57 -16.01
CA HIS A 112 11.86 -17.35 -14.75
C HIS A 112 10.89 -16.84 -13.68
N ARG A 113 11.20 -17.22 -12.44
CA ARG A 113 10.51 -16.75 -11.23
C ARG A 113 11.39 -15.74 -10.50
N TYR A 114 10.81 -14.59 -10.19
CA TYR A 114 11.44 -13.56 -9.40
C TYR A 114 10.84 -13.55 -7.98
N GLN A 115 11.69 -13.76 -7.01
CA GLN A 115 11.32 -13.69 -5.61
C GLN A 115 12.16 -12.61 -4.94
N GLY A 116 11.52 -11.65 -4.30
CA GLY A 116 12.24 -10.54 -3.70
C GLY A 116 11.40 -9.73 -2.74
N HIS A 117 12.04 -8.65 -2.33
CA HIS A 117 11.38 -7.60 -1.58
C HIS A 117 11.78 -6.24 -2.16
N LEU A 118 10.88 -5.29 -2.02
CA LEU A 118 11.15 -3.89 -2.32
C LEU A 118 10.81 -3.03 -1.10
N TRP A 119 11.52 -1.94 -0.97
CA TRP A 119 11.21 -0.88 -0.02
C TRP A 119 11.56 0.46 -0.64
N GLY A 120 10.84 1.47 -0.25
CA GLY A 120 11.03 2.80 -0.82
C GLY A 120 10.03 3.80 -0.28
N GLY A 121 9.89 4.89 -0.99
CA GLY A 121 8.93 5.94 -0.67
C GLY A 121 8.72 6.88 -1.83
N GLY A 122 7.71 7.71 -1.70
CA GLY A 122 7.35 8.64 -2.76
C GLY A 122 6.33 9.66 -2.29
N ILE A 123 5.94 10.50 -3.25
CA ILE A 123 4.89 11.50 -3.07
C ILE A 123 3.64 11.06 -3.81
N THR A 124 2.49 11.39 -3.25
CA THR A 124 1.17 11.13 -3.82
C THR A 124 0.44 12.44 -4.02
N TYR A 125 -0.31 12.51 -5.09
CA TYR A 125 -1.36 13.50 -5.29
C TYR A 125 -2.67 12.78 -5.53
N GLY A 126 -3.75 13.27 -4.93
CA GLY A 126 -5.06 12.69 -5.12
C GLY A 126 -6.20 13.67 -4.91
N TYR A 127 -7.37 13.21 -5.28
CA TYR A 127 -8.62 13.91 -5.10
C TYR A 127 -9.69 12.96 -4.56
N GLN A 128 -10.46 13.45 -3.60
CA GLN A 128 -11.54 12.70 -2.99
C GLN A 128 -12.87 13.43 -3.18
N TRP A 129 -13.85 12.71 -3.77
CA TRP A 129 -15.22 13.16 -3.94
C TRP A 129 -16.10 12.64 -2.81
N ILE A 130 -16.87 13.50 -2.20
CA ILE A 130 -17.92 13.12 -1.25
C ILE A 130 -19.14 12.70 -2.06
N LEU A 131 -19.49 11.41 -2.02
CA LEU A 131 -20.68 10.88 -2.68
C LEU A 131 -21.93 11.07 -1.80
N ASN A 132 -21.75 10.80 -0.50
CA ASN A 132 -22.78 11.04 0.52
C ASN A 132 -22.16 11.15 1.93
N ASN A 133 -22.98 11.18 2.97
CA ASN A 133 -22.53 11.38 4.35
C ASN A 133 -21.54 10.34 4.89
N ARG A 134 -21.40 9.19 4.21
CA ARG A 134 -20.52 8.08 4.65
C ARG A 134 -19.62 7.54 3.56
N TRP A 135 -19.96 7.76 2.29
CA TRP A 135 -19.24 7.18 1.17
C TRP A 135 -18.52 8.24 0.37
N ASN A 136 -17.25 8.00 0.12
CA ASN A 136 -16.41 8.83 -0.73
C ASN A 136 -15.75 7.98 -1.81
N LEU A 137 -15.39 8.62 -2.92
CA LEU A 137 -14.57 8.06 -3.99
C LEU A 137 -13.25 8.80 -4.01
N GLU A 138 -12.15 8.07 -4.15
CA GLU A 138 -10.79 8.63 -4.23
C GLU A 138 -10.10 8.21 -5.51
N LEU A 139 -9.43 9.16 -6.15
CA LEU A 139 -8.44 8.92 -7.19
C LEU A 139 -7.10 9.41 -6.69
N ALA A 140 -6.07 8.56 -6.73
CA ALA A 140 -4.72 8.93 -6.29
C ALA A 140 -3.65 8.31 -7.21
N ILE A 141 -2.62 9.09 -7.47
CA ILE A 141 -1.42 8.67 -8.18
C ILE A 141 -0.18 9.09 -7.38
N GLY A 142 0.82 8.23 -7.34
CA GLY A 142 2.08 8.52 -6.64
C GLY A 142 3.28 8.09 -7.45
N VAL A 143 4.34 8.89 -7.32
CA VAL A 143 5.65 8.62 -7.90
C VAL A 143 6.69 8.59 -6.81
N GLY A 144 7.71 7.76 -6.98
CA GLY A 144 8.70 7.61 -5.94
C GLY A 144 9.89 6.77 -6.37
N TYR A 145 10.73 6.49 -5.38
CA TYR A 145 11.91 5.67 -5.50
C TYR A 145 11.74 4.39 -4.69
N ALA A 146 12.10 3.27 -5.27
CA ALA A 146 12.12 1.99 -4.59
C ALA A 146 13.40 1.20 -4.90
N ARG A 147 13.92 0.52 -3.89
CA ARG A 147 15.04 -0.41 -4.03
C ARG A 147 14.51 -1.83 -4.01
N LEU A 148 14.77 -2.55 -5.10
CA LEU A 148 14.38 -3.94 -5.29
C LEU A 148 15.57 -4.85 -5.01
N SER A 149 15.33 -5.96 -4.34
CA SER A 149 16.31 -7.03 -4.12
C SER A 149 15.70 -8.35 -4.58
N ASP A 150 16.09 -8.77 -5.77
CA ASP A 150 15.52 -9.91 -6.48
C ASP A 150 16.44 -11.12 -6.47
N LYS A 151 15.84 -12.28 -6.32
CA LYS A 151 16.46 -13.58 -6.61
C LYS A 151 15.72 -14.20 -7.79
N LYS A 152 16.50 -14.54 -8.83
CA LYS A 152 16.00 -15.17 -10.04
C LYS A 152 16.12 -16.68 -9.91
N TYR A 153 15.02 -17.39 -10.18
CA TYR A 153 14.95 -18.84 -10.19
C TYR A 153 14.36 -19.33 -11.51
N PRO A 154 14.64 -20.56 -11.97
CA PRO A 154 13.87 -21.18 -13.03
C PRO A 154 12.43 -21.41 -12.56
N ILE A 155 11.50 -21.59 -13.50
CA ILE A 155 10.08 -21.84 -13.20
C ILE A 155 9.88 -23.16 -12.44
N ALA A 156 10.76 -24.14 -12.66
CA ALA A 156 10.73 -25.45 -11.97
C ALA A 156 10.72 -25.29 -10.44
N GLU A 157 9.98 -26.16 -9.74
CA GLU A 157 9.73 -26.00 -8.30
C GLU A 157 11.00 -26.11 -7.44
N CYS A 158 12.00 -26.87 -7.86
CA CYS A 158 13.25 -27.13 -7.12
C CYS A 158 14.51 -26.58 -7.87
N GLY A 159 14.36 -25.49 -8.63
CA GLY A 159 15.49 -24.91 -9.34
C GLY A 159 16.45 -24.17 -8.42
N GLU A 160 17.77 -24.31 -8.66
CA GLU A 160 18.79 -23.54 -7.98
C GLU A 160 18.68 -22.04 -8.26
N MET A 161 19.16 -21.20 -7.34
CA MET A 161 19.19 -19.75 -7.51
C MET A 161 20.14 -19.36 -8.63
N LEU A 162 19.61 -18.84 -9.74
CA LEU A 162 20.41 -18.45 -10.91
C LEU A 162 21.16 -17.15 -10.67
N LYS A 163 20.53 -16.14 -10.07
CA LYS A 163 21.15 -14.82 -9.87
C LYS A 163 20.47 -14.06 -8.73
N LYS A 164 21.26 -13.25 -8.03
CA LYS A 164 20.76 -12.25 -7.07
C LYS A 164 21.09 -10.87 -7.62
N GLU A 165 20.07 -10.03 -7.77
CA GLU A 165 20.22 -8.66 -8.31
C GLU A 165 19.62 -7.64 -7.33
N LYS A 166 20.25 -6.48 -7.31
CA LYS A 166 19.71 -5.30 -6.65
C LYS A 166 19.48 -4.25 -7.72
N ARG A 167 18.27 -3.71 -7.79
CA ARG A 167 17.89 -2.69 -8.77
C ARG A 167 17.27 -1.50 -8.08
N ASN A 168 17.55 -0.32 -8.60
CA ASN A 168 16.88 0.90 -8.21
C ASN A 168 15.77 1.18 -9.21
N TYR A 169 14.61 1.56 -8.73
CA TYR A 169 13.45 1.90 -9.54
C TYR A 169 13.01 3.31 -9.19
N PHE A 170 12.79 4.12 -10.20
CA PHE A 170 12.16 5.42 -10.09
C PHE A 170 10.96 5.47 -11.04
N GLY A 171 9.78 5.78 -10.53
CA GLY A 171 8.56 5.77 -11.33
C GLY A 171 7.29 5.71 -10.48
N PRO A 172 6.16 5.30 -11.09
CA PRO A 172 4.90 5.16 -10.36
C PRO A 172 5.01 4.14 -9.23
N THR A 173 4.70 4.58 -8.00
CA THR A 173 4.74 3.75 -6.79
C THR A 173 3.36 3.55 -6.17
N LYS A 174 2.37 4.33 -6.63
CA LYS A 174 0.99 4.23 -6.18
C LYS A 174 0.04 4.58 -7.31
N ALA A 175 -1.02 3.78 -7.45
CA ALA A 175 -2.20 4.09 -8.24
C ALA A 175 -3.41 3.55 -7.48
N ALA A 176 -4.43 4.39 -7.27
CA ALA A 176 -5.60 4.00 -6.53
C ALA A 176 -6.87 4.65 -7.09
N ILE A 177 -7.89 3.82 -7.25
CA ILE A 177 -9.29 4.22 -7.37
C ILE A 177 -9.97 3.54 -6.19
N SER A 178 -10.30 4.30 -5.14
CA SER A 178 -10.75 3.71 -3.88
C SER A 178 -12.16 4.12 -3.52
N ILE A 179 -12.92 3.16 -3.02
CA ILE A 179 -14.17 3.43 -2.31
C ILE A 179 -13.85 3.51 -0.83
N ILE A 180 -14.35 4.55 -0.18
CA ILE A 180 -14.05 4.90 1.20
C ILE A 180 -15.34 4.98 1.99
N TYR A 181 -15.36 4.32 3.15
CA TYR A 181 -16.42 4.41 4.13
C TYR A 181 -15.94 5.17 5.37
N ILE A 182 -16.59 6.30 5.66
CA ILE A 182 -16.28 7.15 6.82
C ILE A 182 -16.97 6.60 8.06
N ILE A 183 -16.18 6.29 9.08
CA ILE A 183 -16.64 5.92 10.41
C ILE A 183 -16.72 7.20 11.24
N LYS A 184 -17.89 7.48 11.79
CA LYS A 184 -18.12 8.65 12.66
C LYS A 184 -17.82 8.30 14.11
#